data_877d96f5ec00e7fa5a823c3c659db838
#
_entry.id   877d96f5ec00e7fa5a823c3c659db838
#
_cell.length_a   1.000
_cell.length_b   1.000
_cell.length_c   1.000
_cell.angle_alpha   90.00
_cell.angle_beta   90.00
_cell.angle_gamma   90.00
#
_symmetry.space_group_name_H-M   'P 1'
#
loop_
_entity.id
_entity.type
_entity.pdbx_description
1 polymer ?
#
loop_
_entity_poly.entity_id
_entity_poly.type
_entity_poly.pdbx_seq_one_letter_code
_entity_poly.pdbx_strand_id
1 'polypeptide(L)'
;MSEHAAGTFKIESWEEEPYDEREGAKLTRTRLRKTFRGDVEGESTAELLMAYAAEEGSAAYVGFERVVGRVHGRPGSFVLHHTATSDASPCDASASWSVVPDSGTGELRGLRGEALITNEPDGGHSFTLDYYLEREAPSD
;
A
#
# COMPACT_ATOMS: atom_id res chain seq x y z
N MET A 1 9.84 4.83 19.93
CA MET A 1 8.91 3.72 20.20
C MET A 1 7.97 3.54 19.04
N SER A 2 7.80 2.33 18.60
CA SER A 2 6.88 2.06 17.50
C SER A 2 5.49 1.75 18.06
N GLU A 3 4.50 2.10 17.24
CA GLU A 3 3.10 1.84 17.50
C GLU A 3 2.62 0.78 16.50
N HIS A 4 1.62 0.04 16.88
CA HIS A 4 1.07 -1.01 16.03
C HIS A 4 -0.40 -0.69 15.74
N ALA A 5 -0.72 -0.45 14.48
CA ALA A 5 -2.08 -0.22 14.03
C ALA A 5 -2.55 -1.41 13.21
N ALA A 6 -3.79 -1.78 13.38
CA ALA A 6 -4.37 -2.90 12.63
C ALA A 6 -5.75 -2.52 12.13
N GLY A 7 -6.13 -3.10 11.02
CA GLY A 7 -7.45 -2.83 10.48
C GLY A 7 -7.74 -3.63 9.23
N THR A 8 -8.82 -3.24 8.57
CA THR A 8 -9.26 -3.87 7.34
C THR A 8 -9.43 -2.82 6.27
N PHE A 9 -9.43 -3.23 5.02
CA PHE A 9 -9.76 -2.33 3.94
C PHE A 9 -10.60 -3.04 2.89
N LYS A 10 -11.33 -2.23 2.15
CA LYS A 10 -12.17 -2.70 1.07
C LYS A 10 -11.75 -1.96 -0.20
N ILE A 11 -11.60 -2.70 -1.28
CA ILE A 11 -11.34 -2.09 -2.59
C ILE A 11 -12.67 -1.64 -3.17
N GLU A 12 -12.83 -0.33 -3.33
CA GLU A 12 -14.08 0.26 -3.83
C GLU A 12 -14.13 0.32 -5.35
N SER A 13 -12.97 0.53 -6.00
CA SER A 13 -12.91 0.57 -7.45
C SER A 13 -11.55 0.09 -7.93
N TRP A 14 -11.53 -0.45 -9.13
CA TRP A 14 -10.33 -0.99 -9.77
C TRP A 14 -10.43 -0.69 -11.25
N GLU A 15 -9.54 0.15 -11.75
CA GLU A 15 -9.48 0.49 -13.17
C GLU A 15 -8.08 0.16 -13.67
N GLU A 16 -8.00 -0.75 -14.60
CA GLU A 16 -6.73 -1.22 -15.13
C GLU A 16 -6.71 -1.08 -16.64
N GLU A 17 -5.66 -0.48 -17.18
CA GLU A 17 -5.50 -0.28 -18.62
C GLU A 17 -4.12 -0.77 -19.06
N PRO A 18 -4.07 -1.63 -20.07
CA PRO A 18 -2.79 -2.02 -20.64
C PRO A 18 -2.20 -0.87 -21.46
N TYR A 19 -0.90 -0.68 -21.35
CA TYR A 19 -0.21 0.32 -22.16
C TYR A 19 0.91 -0.28 -23.01
N ASP A 20 1.25 -1.55 -22.76
CA ASP A 20 2.25 -2.26 -23.55
C ASP A 20 1.94 -3.75 -23.45
N GLU A 21 1.60 -4.35 -24.60
CA GLU A 21 1.31 -5.77 -24.66
C GLU A 21 2.21 -6.40 -25.71
N ARG A 22 3.21 -7.14 -25.24
CA ARG A 22 4.16 -7.82 -26.13
C ARG A 22 4.43 -9.21 -25.60
N GLU A 23 5.03 -10.03 -26.47
CA GLU A 23 5.49 -11.34 -26.05
C GLU A 23 6.42 -11.18 -24.84
N GLY A 24 6.22 -11.98 -23.83
CA GLY A 24 7.00 -11.96 -22.59
C GLY A 24 6.35 -11.24 -21.44
N ALA A 25 5.67 -10.13 -21.69
CA ALA A 25 4.99 -9.42 -20.62
C ALA A 25 3.93 -8.46 -21.12
N LYS A 26 2.88 -8.32 -20.32
CA LYS A 26 1.85 -7.32 -20.50
C LYS A 26 2.01 -6.30 -19.37
N LEU A 27 2.12 -5.02 -19.73
CA LEU A 27 2.29 -3.95 -18.77
C LEU A 27 1.00 -3.14 -18.68
N THR A 28 0.54 -2.88 -17.45
CA THR A 28 -0.71 -2.15 -17.23
C THR A 28 -0.49 -1.04 -16.22
N ARG A 29 -1.41 -0.07 -16.23
CA ARG A 29 -1.54 0.94 -15.19
C ARG A 29 -2.87 0.70 -14.50
N THR A 30 -2.84 0.64 -13.16
CA THR A 30 -4.03 0.38 -12.38
C THR A 30 -4.26 1.53 -11.41
N ARG A 31 -5.50 2.02 -11.37
CA ARG A 31 -5.93 2.97 -10.36
C ARG A 31 -6.99 2.31 -9.51
N LEU A 32 -6.83 2.35 -8.20
CA LEU A 32 -7.81 1.79 -7.30
C LEU A 32 -8.08 2.72 -6.13
N ARG A 33 -9.29 2.59 -5.59
CA ARG A 33 -9.71 3.32 -4.39
C ARG A 33 -10.07 2.33 -3.33
N LYS A 34 -9.72 2.66 -2.09
CA LYS A 34 -9.98 1.81 -0.94
C LYS A 34 -10.61 2.59 0.19
N THR A 35 -11.35 1.89 1.04
CA THR A 35 -11.86 2.41 2.30
C THR A 35 -11.22 1.60 3.42
N PHE A 36 -10.69 2.29 4.42
CA PHE A 36 -10.01 1.68 5.55
C PHE A 36 -10.85 1.79 6.81
N ARG A 37 -10.84 0.75 7.63
CA ARG A 37 -11.53 0.71 8.92
C ARG A 37 -10.63 0.08 9.97
N GLY A 38 -10.81 0.51 11.21
CA GLY A 38 -10.03 0.04 12.35
C GLY A 38 -9.15 1.13 12.89
N ASP A 39 -7.91 0.78 13.26
CA ASP A 39 -6.96 1.77 13.77
C ASP A 39 -6.54 2.77 12.70
N VAL A 40 -6.67 2.40 11.43
CA VAL A 40 -6.55 3.32 10.31
C VAL A 40 -7.93 3.46 9.69
N GLU A 41 -8.43 4.68 9.64
CA GLU A 41 -9.75 4.99 9.08
C GLU A 41 -9.59 6.02 7.98
N GLY A 42 -10.31 5.84 6.89
CA GLY A 42 -10.30 6.82 5.82
C GLY A 42 -10.35 6.19 4.45
N GLU A 43 -9.86 6.93 3.49
CA GLU A 43 -9.90 6.53 2.09
C GLU A 43 -8.51 6.65 1.47
N SER A 44 -8.28 5.87 0.43
CA SER A 44 -7.05 6.00 -0.32
C SER A 44 -7.28 5.93 -1.81
N THR A 45 -6.32 6.47 -2.56
CA THR A 45 -6.23 6.28 -3.99
C THR A 45 -4.81 5.79 -4.29
N ALA A 46 -4.73 4.68 -5.02
CA ALA A 46 -3.45 4.09 -5.39
C ALA A 46 -3.30 4.06 -6.90
N GLU A 47 -2.08 4.27 -7.36
CA GLU A 47 -1.73 4.07 -8.76
C GLU A 47 -0.57 3.10 -8.82
N LEU A 48 -0.76 2.02 -9.57
CA LEU A 48 0.19 0.93 -9.67
C LEU A 48 0.57 0.70 -11.12
N LEU A 49 1.84 0.38 -11.33
CA LEU A 49 2.31 -0.12 -12.61
C LEU A 49 2.53 -1.62 -12.43
N MET A 50 1.86 -2.41 -13.26
CA MET A 50 1.87 -3.85 -13.12
C MET A 50 2.46 -4.52 -14.35
N ALA A 51 3.17 -5.62 -14.13
CA ALA A 51 3.72 -6.44 -15.21
C ALA A 51 3.25 -7.88 -15.00
N TYR A 52 2.59 -8.42 -16.02
CA TYR A 52 2.16 -9.81 -16.02
C TYR A 52 3.03 -10.55 -17.03
N ALA A 53 3.83 -11.48 -16.56
CA ALA A 53 4.71 -12.23 -17.43
C ALA A 53 3.97 -13.31 -18.21
N ALA A 54 4.62 -13.89 -19.19
CA ALA A 54 4.03 -14.93 -20.02
C ALA A 54 3.64 -16.17 -19.22
N GLU A 55 4.42 -16.48 -18.18
CA GLU A 55 4.12 -17.59 -17.29
C GLU A 55 3.06 -17.15 -16.30
N GLU A 56 1.92 -17.83 -16.27
CA GLU A 56 0.85 -17.52 -15.34
C GLU A 56 1.35 -17.61 -13.89
N GLY A 57 1.05 -16.60 -13.09
CA GLY A 57 1.52 -16.52 -11.71
C GLY A 57 2.80 -15.74 -11.52
N SER A 58 3.51 -15.41 -12.60
CA SER A 58 4.70 -14.58 -12.51
C SER A 58 4.33 -13.15 -12.85
N ALA A 59 4.49 -12.26 -11.90
CA ALA A 59 4.06 -10.87 -12.03
C ALA A 59 4.81 -9.97 -11.06
N ALA A 60 4.72 -8.68 -11.29
CA ALA A 60 5.27 -7.68 -10.37
C ALA A 60 4.47 -6.41 -10.47
N TYR A 61 4.48 -5.61 -9.39
CA TYR A 61 3.95 -4.25 -9.47
C TYR A 61 4.73 -3.32 -8.56
N VAL A 62 4.60 -2.03 -8.85
CA VAL A 62 5.17 -0.96 -8.05
C VAL A 62 4.20 0.23 -8.13
N GLY A 63 4.08 0.98 -7.06
CA GLY A 63 3.25 2.16 -7.09
C GLY A 63 3.15 2.87 -5.77
N PHE A 64 2.26 3.84 -5.73
CA PHE A 64 2.06 4.68 -4.56
C PHE A 64 0.58 4.78 -4.23
N GLU A 65 0.31 4.89 -2.94
CA GLU A 65 -1.04 5.02 -2.43
C GLU A 65 -1.08 6.19 -1.44
N ARG A 66 -1.99 7.14 -1.67
CA ARG A 66 -2.20 8.24 -0.73
C ARG A 66 -3.38 7.90 0.15
N VAL A 67 -3.14 7.85 1.44
CA VAL A 67 -4.18 7.59 2.45
C VAL A 67 -4.54 8.91 3.12
N VAL A 68 -5.83 9.20 3.17
CA VAL A 68 -6.35 10.40 3.82
C VAL A 68 -7.33 9.96 4.89
N GLY A 69 -7.06 10.29 6.14
CA GLY A 69 -7.92 9.86 7.23
C GLY A 69 -7.26 9.98 8.58
N ARG A 70 -7.37 8.92 9.39
CA ARG A 70 -6.86 8.91 10.76
C ARG A 70 -6.09 7.64 11.04
N VAL A 71 -5.02 7.79 11.82
CA VAL A 71 -4.28 6.66 12.37
C VAL A 71 -4.30 6.82 13.88
N HIS A 72 -4.92 5.86 14.58
CA HIS A 72 -5.14 5.95 16.03
C HIS A 72 -5.77 7.29 16.41
N GLY A 73 -6.77 7.73 15.63
CA GLY A 73 -7.49 8.98 15.89
C GLY A 73 -6.78 10.26 15.46
N ARG A 74 -5.54 10.19 14.99
CA ARG A 74 -4.80 11.36 14.53
C ARG A 74 -5.10 11.62 13.06
N PRO A 75 -5.71 12.78 12.72
CA PRO A 75 -6.05 13.06 11.33
C PRO A 75 -4.87 13.55 10.52
N GLY A 76 -4.88 13.21 9.24
CA GLY A 76 -3.87 13.65 8.31
C GLY A 76 -3.87 12.79 7.05
N SER A 77 -2.76 12.82 6.35
CA SER A 77 -2.56 11.99 5.18
C SER A 77 -1.12 11.52 5.10
N PHE A 78 -0.88 10.48 4.32
CA PHE A 78 0.47 9.99 4.08
C PHE A 78 0.46 9.15 2.80
N VAL A 79 1.65 8.85 2.31
CA VAL A 79 1.83 8.07 1.09
C VAL A 79 2.53 6.76 1.42
N LEU A 80 1.99 5.66 0.89
CA LEU A 80 2.61 4.35 0.96
C LEU A 80 3.27 4.03 -0.37
N HIS A 81 4.44 3.43 -0.30
CA HIS A 81 5.15 2.89 -1.45
C HIS A 81 4.91 1.38 -1.47
N HIS A 82 4.41 0.88 -2.60
CA HIS A 82 4.07 -0.54 -2.77
C HIS A 82 5.00 -1.20 -3.76
N THR A 83 5.51 -2.37 -3.42
CA THR A 83 6.16 -3.25 -4.38
C THR A 83 5.73 -4.67 -4.09
N ALA A 84 5.59 -5.46 -5.13
CA ALA A 84 5.32 -6.88 -4.97
C ALA A 84 5.82 -7.64 -6.18
N THR A 85 6.25 -8.88 -5.94
CA THR A 85 6.63 -9.80 -7.00
C THR A 85 6.06 -11.17 -6.67
N SER A 86 5.69 -11.91 -7.69
CA SER A 86 5.34 -13.31 -7.55
C SER A 86 6.02 -14.12 -8.65
N ASP A 87 6.41 -15.33 -8.31
CA ASP A 87 7.10 -16.23 -9.23
C ASP A 87 6.34 -17.54 -9.28
N ALA A 88 5.90 -17.92 -10.46
CA ALA A 88 5.12 -19.15 -10.63
C ALA A 88 5.94 -20.40 -10.32
N SER A 89 7.24 -20.34 -10.47
CA SER A 89 8.14 -21.45 -10.23
C SER A 89 9.43 -20.92 -9.59
N PRO A 90 9.63 -21.08 -8.27
CA PRO A 90 8.98 -22.02 -7.32
C PRO A 90 7.69 -21.54 -6.65
N CYS A 91 6.94 -20.66 -7.21
CA CYS A 91 5.69 -20.18 -6.64
C CYS A 91 5.92 -19.35 -5.36
N ASP A 92 6.79 -18.37 -5.49
CA ASP A 92 7.19 -17.50 -4.40
C ASP A 92 6.58 -16.11 -4.61
N ALA A 93 6.17 -15.48 -3.53
CA ALA A 93 5.60 -14.14 -3.59
C ALA A 93 6.15 -13.28 -2.46
N SER A 94 6.43 -12.03 -2.75
CA SER A 94 6.84 -11.08 -1.74
C SER A 94 6.17 -9.74 -1.99
N ALA A 95 5.86 -9.02 -0.91
CA ALA A 95 5.23 -7.71 -1.00
C ALA A 95 5.81 -6.83 0.10
N SER A 96 5.94 -5.55 -0.20
CA SER A 96 6.42 -4.57 0.76
C SER A 96 5.61 -3.28 0.62
N TRP A 97 5.09 -2.79 1.75
CA TRP A 97 4.40 -1.51 1.85
C TRP A 97 5.14 -0.68 2.88
N SER A 98 5.62 0.47 2.49
CA SER A 98 6.33 1.34 3.42
C SER A 98 5.84 2.77 3.29
N VAL A 99 5.88 3.51 4.39
CA VAL A 99 5.50 4.92 4.39
C VAL A 99 6.64 5.71 3.75
N VAL A 100 6.30 6.54 2.76
CA VAL A 100 7.31 7.43 2.16
C VAL A 100 7.71 8.46 3.22
N PRO A 101 9.00 8.58 3.57
CA PRO A 101 9.42 9.53 4.57
C PRO A 101 9.00 10.96 4.23
N ASP A 102 8.55 11.67 5.24
CA ASP A 102 8.12 13.07 5.13
C ASP A 102 6.88 13.29 4.26
N SER A 103 6.09 12.24 4.03
CA SER A 103 4.84 12.36 3.30
C SER A 103 3.64 12.62 4.22
N GLY A 104 3.81 12.49 5.53
CA GLY A 104 2.73 12.71 6.49
C GLY A 104 2.33 14.17 6.63
N THR A 105 1.04 14.41 6.78
CA THR A 105 0.50 15.76 6.97
C THR A 105 -0.37 15.80 8.22
N GLY A 106 -0.71 17.01 8.68
CA GLY A 106 -1.54 17.16 9.85
C GLY A 106 -0.91 16.55 11.08
N GLU A 107 -1.67 15.78 11.84
CA GLU A 107 -1.14 15.10 13.02
C GLU A 107 -0.31 13.86 12.66
N LEU A 108 -0.21 13.53 11.38
CA LEU A 108 0.63 12.42 10.90
C LEU A 108 1.98 12.89 10.37
N ARG A 109 2.35 14.11 10.61
CA ARG A 109 3.67 14.61 10.29
C ARG A 109 4.74 13.77 10.95
N GLY A 110 5.76 13.43 10.17
CA GLY A 110 6.86 12.59 10.65
C GLY A 110 6.55 11.12 10.69
N LEU A 111 5.40 10.70 10.16
CA LEU A 111 5.03 9.29 10.12
C LEU A 111 6.04 8.49 9.33
N ARG A 112 6.53 7.41 9.94
CA ARG A 112 7.41 6.43 9.32
C ARG A 112 6.94 5.05 9.71
N GLY A 113 7.09 4.09 8.82
CA GLY A 113 6.68 2.74 9.15
C GLY A 113 6.53 1.84 7.95
N GLU A 114 6.11 0.63 8.27
CA GLU A 114 5.92 -0.42 7.27
C GLU A 114 4.60 -1.12 7.52
N ALA A 115 3.95 -1.55 6.45
CA ALA A 115 2.68 -2.23 6.55
C ALA A 115 2.77 -3.62 5.93
N LEU A 116 1.98 -4.53 6.48
CA LEU A 116 1.83 -5.89 5.96
C LEU A 116 0.36 -6.10 5.62
N ILE A 117 0.12 -6.76 4.51
CA ILE A 117 -1.23 -7.06 4.04
C ILE A 117 -1.48 -8.55 4.18
N THR A 118 -2.66 -8.91 4.65
CA THR A 118 -3.09 -10.28 4.73
C THR A 118 -4.41 -10.42 3.99
N ASN A 119 -4.49 -11.38 3.09
CA ASN A 119 -5.74 -11.71 2.43
C ASN A 119 -6.44 -12.75 3.29
N GLU A 120 -7.66 -12.44 3.71
CA GLU A 120 -8.41 -13.34 4.57
C GLU A 120 -9.10 -14.44 3.76
N PRO A 121 -9.35 -15.62 4.37
CA PRO A 121 -10.01 -16.73 3.66
C PRO A 121 -11.39 -16.37 3.12
N ASP A 122 -12.08 -15.41 3.72
CA ASP A 122 -13.40 -14.98 3.27
C ASP A 122 -13.35 -13.96 2.13
N GLY A 123 -12.15 -13.67 1.60
CA GLY A 123 -11.96 -12.71 0.53
C GLY A 123 -11.72 -11.29 1.01
N GLY A 124 -11.74 -11.06 2.32
CA GLY A 124 -11.44 -9.74 2.87
C GLY A 124 -9.96 -9.46 2.93
N HIS A 125 -9.63 -8.20 3.19
CA HIS A 125 -8.25 -7.75 3.31
C HIS A 125 -8.03 -7.12 4.66
N SER A 126 -6.98 -7.56 5.34
CA SER A 126 -6.55 -6.93 6.59
C SER A 126 -5.12 -6.43 6.43
N PHE A 127 -4.74 -5.53 7.32
CA PHE A 127 -3.38 -5.00 7.30
C PHE A 127 -2.93 -4.64 8.70
N THR A 128 -1.62 -4.56 8.86
CA THR A 128 -1.02 -4.00 10.07
C THR A 128 -0.02 -2.94 9.65
N LEU A 129 0.06 -1.88 10.43
CA LEU A 129 1.02 -0.80 10.21
C LEU A 129 1.82 -0.63 11.48
N ASP A 130 3.12 -0.91 11.40
CA ASP A 130 4.03 -0.63 12.49
C ASP A 130 4.69 0.70 12.18
N TYR A 131 4.44 1.69 13.03
CA TYR A 131 4.84 3.06 12.73
C TYR A 131 5.35 3.78 13.95
N TYR A 132 6.00 4.89 13.71
CA TYR A 132 6.34 5.87 14.73
C TYR A 132 6.27 7.26 14.09
N LEU A 133 6.14 8.27 14.94
CA LEU A 133 6.13 9.65 14.48
C LEU A 133 7.49 10.25 14.81
N GLU A 134 8.27 10.52 13.78
CA GLU A 134 9.58 11.15 13.97
C GLU A 134 9.38 12.64 14.09
N ARG A 135 9.66 13.17 15.26
CA ARG A 135 9.53 14.59 15.52
C ARG A 135 10.85 15.27 15.21
N GLU A 136 10.75 16.45 14.64
CA GLU A 136 11.96 17.24 14.46
C GLU A 136 12.58 17.54 15.81
N ALA A 137 13.91 17.45 15.87
CA ALA A 137 14.60 17.89 17.06
C ALA A 137 14.33 19.38 17.27
N PRO A 138 14.13 19.82 18.51
CA PRO A 138 13.95 21.25 18.76
C PRO A 138 15.13 22.02 18.19
N SER A 139 14.84 23.10 17.47
CA SER A 139 15.92 23.93 16.95
C SER A 139 16.55 24.67 18.10
N ASP A 140 17.83 24.63 18.12
CA ASP A 140 18.61 25.30 19.17
C ASP A 140 18.73 26.78 18.91
#